data_18844729ec74d9581cd063236530ece5
#
_entry.id   18844729ec74d9581cd063236530ece5
#
_cell.length_a   1.000
_cell.length_b   1.000
_cell.length_c   1.000
_cell.angle_alpha   90.00
_cell.angle_beta   90.00
_cell.angle_gamma   90.00
#
_symmetry.space_group_name_H-M   'P 1'
#
loop_
_entity.id
_entity.type
_entity.pdbx_description
1 polymer ?
#
loop_
_entity_poly.entity_id
_entity_poly.type
_entity_poly.pdbx_seq_one_letter_code
_entity_poly.pdbx_strand_id
1 'polypeptide(L)'
;SFMRTGLASDVELQDGFPSNFIAYMKRNHRWFRGDMQIISWLLNPKSGINLLSRWKIFDNLRRPLLDVVALFAMIVSLFISSRAFVYTVLVSFITINFGYFLSFIDLLIYGKKGHKKQLQYIPLIHGFSADLLSMCFNFITIPYKAYMCLSAFGLSLYRMLISHKKLLEWTTGEQLEKQAKSKLSFYYRNMSINVITALVIILLPLALQTSELVMIDFKWFVALSFAVAPFFCYLLGKDHLFGRIKKLD
;
A
#
# COMPACT_ATOMS: atom_id res chain seq x y z
N SER A 1 28.58 -7.63 -14.85
CA SER A 1 27.31 -8.26 -15.26
C SER A 1 27.63 -9.56 -15.94
N PHE A 2 27.14 -10.67 -15.39
CA PHE A 2 27.38 -12.01 -15.93
C PHE A 2 26.45 -12.36 -17.09
N MET A 3 25.43 -11.55 -17.36
CA MET A 3 24.47 -11.78 -18.42
C MET A 3 24.20 -10.49 -19.19
N ARG A 4 24.07 -10.63 -20.51
CA ARG A 4 23.57 -9.56 -21.38
C ARG A 4 22.10 -9.81 -21.66
N THR A 5 21.28 -8.81 -21.46
CA THR A 5 19.83 -8.86 -21.75
C THR A 5 19.54 -8.02 -22.98
N GLY A 6 18.66 -8.49 -23.84
CA GLY A 6 18.12 -7.76 -24.97
C GLY A 6 16.61 -7.53 -24.80
N LEU A 7 16.09 -6.51 -25.45
CA LEU A 7 14.66 -6.24 -25.52
C LEU A 7 14.09 -6.87 -26.79
N ALA A 8 13.10 -7.77 -26.64
CA ALA A 8 12.30 -8.29 -27.75
C ALA A 8 11.04 -7.41 -27.88
N SER A 9 11.08 -6.41 -28.74
CA SER A 9 10.00 -5.43 -28.92
C SER A 9 8.82 -5.94 -29.74
N ASP A 10 8.95 -7.10 -30.37
CA ASP A 10 7.97 -7.80 -31.18
C ASP A 10 7.10 -8.80 -30.37
N VAL A 11 7.42 -8.98 -29.08
CA VAL A 11 6.68 -9.87 -28.17
C VAL A 11 6.04 -9.05 -27.06
N GLU A 12 4.72 -8.98 -27.07
CA GLU A 12 3.93 -8.32 -26.01
C GLU A 12 3.26 -9.38 -25.14
N LEU A 13 3.54 -9.35 -23.82
CA LEU A 13 2.93 -10.22 -22.84
C LEU A 13 2.04 -9.38 -21.91
N GLN A 14 0.76 -9.71 -21.85
CA GLN A 14 -0.19 -9.10 -20.94
C GLN A 14 -0.34 -9.96 -19.68
N ASP A 15 0.03 -9.41 -18.52
CA ASP A 15 -0.21 -10.05 -17.22
C ASP A 15 -1.55 -9.59 -16.61
N GLY A 16 -2.31 -10.53 -16.06
CA GLY A 16 -3.57 -10.23 -15.39
C GLY A 16 -3.35 -9.44 -14.09
N PHE A 17 -4.17 -8.40 -13.86
CA PHE A 17 -4.16 -7.69 -12.58
C PHE A 17 -5.11 -8.40 -11.58
N PRO A 18 -4.75 -8.53 -10.29
CA PRO A 18 -5.61 -9.13 -9.28
C PRO A 18 -6.96 -8.43 -9.17
N SER A 19 -8.04 -9.20 -9.20
CA SER A 19 -9.42 -8.71 -9.18
C SER A 19 -9.86 -8.16 -7.82
N ASN A 20 -9.11 -8.44 -6.74
CA ASN A 20 -9.46 -8.00 -5.39
C ASN A 20 -8.21 -7.60 -4.59
N PHE A 21 -8.43 -6.75 -3.57
CA PHE A 21 -7.36 -6.17 -2.76
C PHE A 21 -6.53 -7.21 -1.98
N ILE A 22 -7.15 -8.28 -1.48
CA ILE A 22 -6.43 -9.30 -0.72
C ILE A 22 -5.49 -10.09 -1.63
N ALA A 23 -5.93 -10.46 -2.85
CA ALA A 23 -5.07 -11.12 -3.84
C ALA A 23 -3.92 -10.19 -4.27
N TYR A 24 -4.22 -8.89 -4.47
CA TYR A 24 -3.21 -7.87 -4.74
C TYR A 24 -2.15 -7.79 -3.64
N MET A 25 -2.57 -7.73 -2.37
CA MET A 25 -1.63 -7.66 -1.25
C MET A 25 -0.83 -8.96 -1.04
N LYS A 26 -1.41 -10.13 -1.31
CA LYS A 26 -0.67 -11.40 -1.33
C LYS A 26 0.39 -11.43 -2.44
N ARG A 27 0.09 -10.86 -3.62
CA ARG A 27 1.09 -10.68 -4.69
C ARG A 27 2.22 -9.74 -4.23
N ASN A 28 1.88 -8.61 -3.62
CA ASN A 28 2.87 -7.67 -3.10
C ASN A 28 3.72 -8.27 -1.97
N HIS A 29 3.12 -9.05 -1.08
CA HIS A 29 3.85 -9.79 -0.03
C HIS A 29 4.95 -10.68 -0.63
N ARG A 30 4.69 -11.33 -1.76
CA ARG A 30 5.70 -12.12 -2.47
C ARG A 30 6.82 -11.23 -3.02
N TRP A 31 6.49 -10.08 -3.60
CA TRP A 31 7.48 -9.12 -4.09
C TRP A 31 8.34 -8.57 -2.96
N PHE A 32 7.73 -8.15 -1.84
CA PHE A 32 8.45 -7.70 -0.65
C PHE A 32 9.44 -8.74 -0.13
N ARG A 33 9.06 -10.03 -0.16
CA ARG A 33 10.00 -11.11 0.19
C ARG A 33 11.19 -11.18 -0.77
N GLY A 34 10.94 -11.06 -2.06
CA GLY A 34 11.99 -11.05 -3.09
C GLY A 34 12.96 -9.88 -2.92
N ASP A 35 12.42 -8.68 -2.74
CA ASP A 35 13.21 -7.47 -2.52
C ASP A 35 14.06 -7.58 -1.23
N MET A 36 13.50 -8.20 -0.17
CA MET A 36 14.24 -8.42 1.08
C MET A 36 15.38 -9.43 0.92
N GLN A 37 15.24 -10.44 0.06
CA GLN A 37 16.29 -11.43 -0.19
C GLN A 37 17.54 -10.83 -0.86
N ILE A 38 17.39 -9.77 -1.64
CA ILE A 38 18.51 -9.09 -2.31
C ILE A 38 19.14 -7.97 -1.48
N ILE A 39 18.71 -7.75 -0.23
CA ILE A 39 19.25 -6.70 0.65
C ILE A 39 20.75 -6.84 0.88
N SER A 40 21.27 -8.07 0.87
CA SER A 40 22.71 -8.34 1.00
C SER A 40 23.54 -7.68 -0.11
N TRP A 41 22.99 -7.52 -1.30
CA TRP A 41 23.67 -6.81 -2.41
C TRP A 41 23.73 -5.31 -2.18
N LEU A 42 22.73 -4.74 -1.52
CA LEU A 42 22.73 -3.34 -1.12
C LEU A 42 23.81 -3.06 -0.06
N LEU A 43 23.89 -3.95 0.95
CA LEU A 43 24.77 -3.80 2.09
C LEU A 43 26.24 -4.13 1.80
N ASN A 44 26.51 -4.97 0.77
CA ASN A 44 27.87 -5.38 0.42
C ASN A 44 28.51 -4.39 -0.56
N PRO A 45 29.56 -3.63 -0.16
CA PRO A 45 30.27 -2.72 -1.05
C PRO A 45 30.93 -3.44 -2.25
N LYS A 46 31.29 -4.72 -2.08
CA LYS A 46 31.97 -5.55 -3.09
C LYS A 46 31.00 -6.29 -4.04
N SER A 47 29.70 -6.01 -3.99
CA SER A 47 28.68 -6.71 -4.79
C SER A 47 28.76 -6.48 -6.31
N GLY A 48 29.61 -5.57 -6.78
CA GLY A 48 29.80 -5.28 -8.22
C GLY A 48 28.60 -4.59 -8.89
N ILE A 49 27.54 -4.26 -8.16
CA ILE A 49 26.38 -3.52 -8.71
C ILE A 49 26.64 -2.01 -8.71
N ASN A 50 26.16 -1.32 -9.77
CA ASN A 50 26.30 0.12 -9.89
C ASN A 50 25.40 0.88 -8.91
N LEU A 51 25.64 2.20 -8.74
CA LEU A 51 24.91 3.05 -7.81
C LEU A 51 23.41 3.11 -8.12
N LEU A 52 23.04 3.14 -9.39
CA LEU A 52 21.62 3.15 -9.81
C LEU A 52 20.90 1.86 -9.40
N SER A 53 21.57 0.70 -9.53
CA SER A 53 20.99 -0.58 -9.10
C SER A 53 20.83 -0.65 -7.58
N ARG A 54 21.81 -0.11 -6.82
CA ARG A 54 21.71 0.04 -5.35
C ARG A 54 20.52 0.93 -4.97
N TRP A 55 20.37 2.08 -5.64
CA TRP A 55 19.23 2.96 -5.43
C TRP A 55 17.89 2.26 -5.70
N LYS A 56 17.77 1.50 -6.79
CA LYS A 56 16.56 0.75 -7.11
C LYS A 56 16.19 -0.28 -6.03
N ILE A 57 17.18 -1.04 -5.53
CA ILE A 57 16.96 -2.00 -4.43
C ILE A 57 16.50 -1.26 -3.17
N PHE A 58 17.18 -0.16 -2.80
CA PHE A 58 16.81 0.65 -1.66
C PHE A 58 15.37 1.21 -1.79
N ASP A 59 15.02 1.76 -2.97
CA ASP A 59 13.70 2.33 -3.20
C ASP A 59 12.58 1.29 -3.14
N ASN A 60 12.81 0.07 -3.65
CA ASN A 60 11.87 -1.03 -3.53
C ASN A 60 11.61 -1.44 -2.07
N LEU A 61 12.63 -1.42 -1.23
CA LEU A 61 12.50 -1.70 0.21
C LEU A 61 11.84 -0.52 0.96
N ARG A 62 12.21 0.71 0.62
CA ARG A 62 11.70 1.93 1.26
C ARG A 62 10.18 2.09 1.08
N ARG A 63 9.68 1.88 -0.14
CA ARG A 63 8.26 2.14 -0.46
C ARG A 63 7.27 1.40 0.45
N PRO A 64 7.34 0.07 0.64
CA PRO A 64 6.43 -0.61 1.55
C PRO A 64 6.68 -0.29 3.03
N LEU A 65 7.89 0.15 3.41
CA LEU A 65 8.21 0.56 4.77
C LEU A 65 7.54 1.89 5.16
N LEU A 66 7.11 2.72 4.21
CA LEU A 66 6.40 3.97 4.52
C LEU A 66 5.11 3.69 5.30
N ASP A 67 4.34 2.67 4.94
CA ASP A 67 3.12 2.30 5.66
C ASP A 67 3.45 1.82 7.09
N VAL A 68 4.56 1.11 7.27
CA VAL A 68 5.04 0.64 8.60
C VAL A 68 5.44 1.82 9.48
N VAL A 69 6.26 2.74 8.94
CA VAL A 69 6.72 3.93 9.67
C VAL A 69 5.55 4.83 10.03
N ALA A 70 4.61 5.04 9.10
CA ALA A 70 3.41 5.83 9.33
C ALA A 70 2.56 5.25 10.47
N LEU A 71 2.28 3.95 10.42
CA LEU A 71 1.51 3.29 11.47
C LEU A 71 2.22 3.35 12.83
N PHE A 72 3.52 3.07 12.86
CA PHE A 72 4.32 3.14 14.07
C PHE A 72 4.33 4.55 14.66
N ALA A 73 4.57 5.57 13.83
CA ALA A 73 4.55 6.97 14.25
C ALA A 73 3.17 7.39 14.81
N MET A 74 2.07 6.96 14.18
CA MET A 74 0.71 7.20 14.69
C MET A 74 0.53 6.59 16.10
N ILE A 75 0.97 5.34 16.30
CA ILE A 75 0.86 4.68 17.61
C ILE A 75 1.73 5.39 18.65
N VAL A 76 2.99 5.71 18.32
CA VAL A 76 3.90 6.42 19.24
C VAL A 76 3.36 7.79 19.61
N SER A 77 2.78 8.52 18.66
CA SER A 77 2.21 9.85 18.93
C SER A 77 1.06 9.85 19.93
N LEU A 78 0.35 8.72 20.10
CA LEU A 78 -0.69 8.58 21.14
C LEU A 78 -0.14 8.65 22.58
N PHE A 79 1.14 8.29 22.77
CA PHE A 79 1.82 8.42 24.07
C PHE A 79 2.31 9.85 24.35
N ILE A 80 2.40 10.70 23.32
CA ILE A 80 2.93 12.05 23.46
C ILE A 80 1.79 13.04 23.75
N SER A 81 0.85 13.18 22.81
CA SER A 81 -0.33 14.02 22.97
C SER A 81 -1.33 13.81 21.83
N SER A 82 -2.58 14.26 22.05
CA SER A 82 -3.60 14.27 21.00
C SER A 82 -3.23 15.14 19.79
N ARG A 83 -2.55 16.27 20.02
CA ARG A 83 -2.07 17.15 18.93
C ARG A 83 -0.97 16.47 18.10
N ALA A 84 -0.02 15.78 18.77
CA ALA A 84 1.00 15.01 18.09
C ALA A 84 0.39 13.93 17.18
N PHE A 85 -0.67 13.27 17.63
CA PHE A 85 -1.40 12.29 16.82
C PHE A 85 -1.99 12.92 15.56
N VAL A 86 -2.69 14.06 15.69
CA VAL A 86 -3.26 14.77 14.53
C VAL A 86 -2.17 15.13 13.51
N TYR A 87 -1.07 15.73 13.95
CA TYR A 87 0.04 16.08 13.05
C TYR A 87 0.65 14.85 12.38
N THR A 88 0.83 13.77 13.13
CA THR A 88 1.39 12.53 12.59
C THR A 88 0.48 11.91 11.54
N VAL A 89 -0.84 11.91 11.77
CA VAL A 89 -1.82 11.45 10.78
C VAL A 89 -1.77 12.28 9.51
N LEU A 90 -1.75 13.61 9.62
CA LEU A 90 -1.67 14.52 8.46
C LEU A 90 -0.38 14.33 7.67
N VAL A 91 0.77 14.29 8.35
CA VAL A 91 2.08 14.05 7.71
C VAL A 91 2.11 12.69 7.02
N SER A 92 1.59 11.65 7.67
CA SER A 92 1.52 10.31 7.08
C SER A 92 0.63 10.27 5.84
N PHE A 93 -0.54 10.93 5.88
CA PHE A 93 -1.44 11.05 4.74
C PHE A 93 -0.75 11.73 3.55
N ILE A 94 -0.07 12.86 3.78
CA ILE A 94 0.65 13.59 2.74
C ILE A 94 1.80 12.74 2.20
N THR A 95 2.60 12.12 3.06
CA THR A 95 3.79 11.36 2.67
C THR A 95 3.44 10.14 1.82
N ILE A 96 2.43 9.36 2.22
CA ILE A 96 1.99 8.16 1.48
C ILE A 96 1.38 8.53 0.13
N ASN A 97 0.71 9.67 0.06
CA ASN A 97 0.01 10.13 -1.14
C ASN A 97 0.79 11.20 -1.93
N PHE A 98 2.06 11.41 -1.62
CA PHE A 98 2.88 12.48 -2.22
C PHE A 98 2.90 12.45 -3.76
N GLY A 99 2.93 11.25 -4.35
CA GLY A 99 2.86 11.07 -5.80
C GLY A 99 1.60 11.65 -6.44
N TYR A 100 0.44 11.52 -5.80
CA TYR A 100 -0.82 12.11 -6.28
C TYR A 100 -0.79 13.63 -6.22
N PHE A 101 -0.20 14.21 -5.17
CA PHE A 101 -0.01 15.66 -5.08
C PHE A 101 0.90 16.19 -6.19
N LEU A 102 2.00 15.49 -6.50
CA LEU A 102 2.86 15.86 -7.62
C LEU A 102 2.13 15.75 -8.96
N SER A 103 1.38 14.69 -9.20
CA SER A 103 0.57 14.53 -10.42
C SER A 103 -0.45 15.66 -10.57
N PHE A 104 -1.06 16.08 -9.48
CA PHE A 104 -1.97 17.23 -9.48
C PHE A 104 -1.27 18.56 -9.81
N ILE A 105 -0.06 18.79 -9.26
CA ILE A 105 0.76 19.97 -9.58
C ILE A 105 1.18 19.95 -11.06
N ASP A 106 1.63 18.81 -11.57
CA ASP A 106 1.98 18.65 -13.00
C ASP A 106 0.80 19.00 -13.90
N LEU A 107 -0.40 18.54 -13.54
CA LEU A 107 -1.62 18.83 -14.25
C LEU A 107 -1.92 20.35 -14.26
N LEU A 108 -1.71 21.06 -13.15
CA LEU A 108 -1.90 22.51 -13.07
C LEU A 108 -0.89 23.29 -13.93
N ILE A 109 0.36 22.81 -13.98
CA ILE A 109 1.45 23.49 -14.70
C ILE A 109 1.36 23.22 -16.20
N TYR A 110 1.19 21.97 -16.61
CA TYR A 110 1.27 21.54 -18.01
C TYR A 110 -0.08 21.42 -18.70
N GLY A 111 -1.19 21.33 -17.97
CA GLY A 111 -2.55 21.22 -18.51
C GLY A 111 -3.00 22.43 -19.35
N LYS A 112 -2.22 23.53 -19.35
CA LYS A 112 -2.54 24.77 -20.10
C LYS A 112 -1.96 24.81 -21.51
N LYS A 113 -1.09 23.89 -21.92
CA LYS A 113 -0.41 23.94 -23.22
C LYS A 113 -1.07 23.00 -24.24
N GLY A 114 -2.03 23.52 -25.04
CA GLY A 114 -2.20 23.08 -26.42
C GLY A 114 -3.43 22.30 -26.85
N HIS A 115 -4.50 22.09 -26.07
CA HIS A 115 -5.72 21.42 -26.54
C HIS A 115 -7.01 22.19 -26.21
N LYS A 116 -8.05 22.02 -27.04
CA LYS A 116 -9.36 22.70 -26.88
C LYS A 116 -9.92 22.49 -25.46
N LYS A 117 -10.21 23.59 -24.75
CA LYS A 117 -10.60 23.66 -23.34
C LYS A 117 -11.66 22.62 -22.90
N GLN A 118 -12.65 22.32 -23.72
CA GLN A 118 -13.74 21.38 -23.37
C GLN A 118 -13.33 19.91 -23.27
N LEU A 119 -12.33 19.46 -24.05
CA LEU A 119 -11.83 18.07 -24.03
C LEU A 119 -10.93 17.76 -22.83
N GLN A 120 -10.47 18.78 -22.09
CA GLN A 120 -9.55 18.61 -20.96
C GLN A 120 -10.25 18.53 -19.60
N TYR A 121 -11.40 19.19 -19.42
CA TYR A 121 -12.05 19.26 -18.10
C TYR A 121 -12.70 17.93 -17.66
N ILE A 122 -13.27 17.16 -18.56
CA ILE A 122 -13.93 15.89 -18.22
C ILE A 122 -12.93 14.82 -17.74
N PRO A 123 -11.84 14.51 -18.47
CA PRO A 123 -10.79 13.62 -17.97
C PRO A 123 -10.11 14.14 -16.70
N LEU A 124 -9.98 15.46 -16.56
CA LEU A 124 -9.42 16.12 -15.39
C LEU A 124 -10.24 15.84 -14.12
N ILE A 125 -11.57 16.03 -14.21
CA ILE A 125 -12.47 15.83 -13.07
C ILE A 125 -12.54 14.34 -12.71
N HIS A 126 -12.62 13.44 -13.71
CA HIS A 126 -12.62 12.00 -13.47
C HIS A 126 -11.28 11.50 -12.93
N GLY A 127 -10.15 12.03 -13.43
CA GLY A 127 -8.82 11.72 -12.91
C GLY A 127 -8.67 12.16 -11.45
N PHE A 128 -9.05 13.40 -11.14
CA PHE A 128 -8.96 13.94 -9.78
C PHE A 128 -9.83 13.16 -8.78
N SER A 129 -11.07 12.80 -9.15
CA SER A 129 -11.93 11.99 -8.27
C SER A 129 -11.36 10.59 -8.03
N ALA A 130 -10.77 9.96 -9.05
CA ALA A 130 -10.10 8.67 -8.92
C ALA A 130 -8.85 8.76 -8.02
N ASP A 131 -8.06 9.82 -8.16
CA ASP A 131 -6.90 10.08 -7.32
C ASP A 131 -7.31 10.31 -5.86
N LEU A 132 -8.35 11.09 -5.61
CA LEU A 132 -8.86 11.34 -4.27
C LEU A 132 -9.35 10.03 -3.60
N LEU A 133 -10.10 9.20 -4.33
CA LEU A 133 -10.53 7.89 -3.85
C LEU A 133 -9.31 6.99 -3.55
N SER A 134 -8.30 7.02 -4.42
CA SER A 134 -7.06 6.24 -4.24
C SER A 134 -6.28 6.72 -3.00
N MET A 135 -6.22 8.03 -2.76
CA MET A 135 -5.59 8.61 -1.57
C MET A 135 -6.30 8.16 -0.29
N CYS A 136 -7.64 8.24 -0.26
CA CYS A 136 -8.44 7.75 0.87
C CYS A 136 -8.24 6.24 1.08
N PHE A 137 -8.26 5.47 0.00
CA PHE A 137 -8.07 4.02 0.04
C PHE A 137 -6.68 3.64 0.54
N ASN A 138 -5.63 4.34 0.08
CA ASN A 138 -4.27 4.17 0.57
C ASN A 138 -4.17 4.40 2.08
N PHE A 139 -4.85 5.43 2.58
CA PHE A 139 -4.84 5.76 4.01
C PHE A 139 -5.56 4.72 4.86
N ILE A 140 -6.80 4.36 4.52
CA ILE A 140 -7.58 3.41 5.34
C ILE A 140 -6.99 2.00 5.37
N THR A 141 -6.14 1.65 4.39
CA THR A 141 -5.49 0.33 4.30
C THR A 141 -4.09 0.28 4.92
N ILE A 142 -3.57 1.39 5.49
CA ILE A 142 -2.24 1.46 6.11
C ILE A 142 -1.98 0.30 7.08
N PRO A 143 -2.87 -0.04 8.06
CA PRO A 143 -2.56 -1.09 9.00
C PRO A 143 -2.33 -2.46 8.34
N TYR A 144 -3.14 -2.80 7.35
CA TYR A 144 -3.00 -4.06 6.64
C TYR A 144 -1.76 -4.09 5.74
N LYS A 145 -1.45 -3.00 5.04
CA LYS A 145 -0.22 -2.89 4.23
C LYS A 145 1.03 -2.98 5.09
N ALA A 146 1.05 -2.29 6.24
CA ALA A 146 2.13 -2.37 7.21
C ALA A 146 2.33 -3.81 7.73
N TYR A 147 1.25 -4.49 8.11
CA TYR A 147 1.29 -5.89 8.53
C TYR A 147 1.86 -6.80 7.43
N MET A 148 1.39 -6.65 6.19
CA MET A 148 1.86 -7.46 5.05
C MET A 148 3.34 -7.22 4.76
N CYS A 149 3.82 -5.99 4.87
CA CYS A 149 5.24 -5.65 4.75
C CYS A 149 6.07 -6.31 5.86
N LEU A 150 5.70 -6.11 7.13
CA LEU A 150 6.41 -6.68 8.27
C LEU A 150 6.44 -8.21 8.22
N SER A 151 5.32 -8.85 7.89
CA SER A 151 5.24 -10.31 7.79
C SER A 151 6.12 -10.85 6.66
N ALA A 152 6.17 -10.15 5.51
CA ALA A 152 7.02 -10.52 4.38
C ALA A 152 8.51 -10.40 4.74
N PHE A 153 8.89 -9.30 5.39
CA PHE A 153 10.28 -9.07 5.79
C PHE A 153 10.71 -10.02 6.89
N GLY A 154 9.88 -10.21 7.92
CA GLY A 154 10.16 -11.15 9.00
C GLY A 154 10.30 -12.59 8.51
N LEU A 155 9.38 -13.02 7.62
CA LEU A 155 9.45 -14.35 7.01
C LEU A 155 10.70 -14.53 6.14
N SER A 156 11.10 -13.50 5.38
CA SER A 156 12.31 -13.55 4.57
C SER A 156 13.55 -13.63 5.42
N LEU A 157 13.67 -12.82 6.46
CA LEU A 157 14.80 -12.87 7.40
C LEU A 157 14.89 -14.23 8.10
N TYR A 158 13.76 -14.74 8.60
CA TYR A 158 13.72 -16.09 9.20
C TYR A 158 14.21 -17.17 8.24
N ARG A 159 13.73 -17.12 6.97
CA ARG A 159 14.12 -18.09 5.95
C ARG A 159 15.58 -17.95 5.50
N MET A 160 16.11 -16.73 5.47
CA MET A 160 17.50 -16.48 5.07
C MET A 160 18.50 -16.84 6.18
N LEU A 161 18.17 -16.54 7.44
CA LEU A 161 19.12 -16.63 8.56
C LEU A 161 18.99 -17.91 9.38
N ILE A 162 17.79 -18.49 9.43
CA ILE A 162 17.50 -19.61 10.35
C ILE A 162 17.13 -20.88 9.60
N SER A 163 16.05 -20.88 8.83
CA SER A 163 15.51 -22.13 8.27
C SER A 163 16.20 -22.58 6.99
N HIS A 164 16.74 -21.67 6.20
CA HIS A 164 17.34 -21.88 4.86
C HIS A 164 16.45 -22.69 3.89
N LYS A 165 15.11 -22.72 4.14
CA LYS A 165 14.13 -23.48 3.35
C LYS A 165 13.10 -22.58 2.72
N LYS A 166 12.51 -23.02 1.58
CA LYS A 166 11.39 -22.35 0.88
C LYS A 166 11.66 -20.90 0.47
N LEU A 167 12.90 -20.56 0.15
CA LEU A 167 13.27 -19.22 -0.31
C LEU A 167 12.56 -18.85 -1.62
N LEU A 168 12.42 -19.81 -2.54
CA LEU A 168 11.79 -19.67 -3.86
C LEU A 168 10.33 -20.13 -3.90
N GLU A 169 9.64 -20.23 -2.75
CA GLU A 169 8.22 -20.61 -2.74
C GLU A 169 7.38 -19.58 -3.53
N TRP A 170 6.74 -20.05 -4.59
CA TRP A 170 5.99 -19.23 -5.52
C TRP A 170 4.57 -19.75 -5.70
N THR A 171 3.59 -18.84 -5.67
CA THR A 171 2.19 -19.10 -5.96
C THR A 171 1.75 -18.23 -7.12
N THR A 172 1.01 -18.79 -8.08
CA THR A 172 0.53 -18.04 -9.23
C THR A 172 -0.55 -17.02 -8.83
N GLY A 173 -0.72 -15.95 -9.63
CA GLY A 173 -1.79 -14.97 -9.43
C GLY A 173 -3.18 -15.64 -9.45
N GLU A 174 -3.40 -16.56 -10.38
CA GLU A 174 -4.64 -17.33 -10.50
C GLU A 174 -4.97 -18.17 -9.25
N GLN A 175 -3.96 -18.82 -8.65
CA GLN A 175 -4.14 -19.55 -7.39
C GLN A 175 -4.53 -18.62 -6.24
N LEU A 176 -3.97 -17.42 -6.20
CA LEU A 176 -4.30 -16.41 -5.19
C LEU A 176 -5.74 -15.89 -5.37
N GLU A 177 -6.19 -15.71 -6.59
CA GLU A 177 -7.56 -15.31 -6.90
C GLU A 177 -8.58 -16.38 -6.54
N LYS A 178 -8.32 -17.64 -6.88
CA LYS A 178 -9.18 -18.78 -6.50
C LYS A 178 -9.33 -18.95 -4.97
N GLN A 179 -8.32 -18.55 -4.21
CA GLN A 179 -8.36 -18.56 -2.74
C GLN A 179 -9.14 -17.37 -2.14
N ALA A 180 -9.32 -16.31 -2.89
CA ALA A 180 -10.00 -15.11 -2.44
C ALA A 180 -11.53 -15.33 -2.49
N LYS A 181 -12.12 -15.55 -1.30
CA LYS A 181 -13.58 -15.74 -1.16
C LYS A 181 -14.30 -14.39 -1.22
N SER A 182 -15.43 -14.33 -1.91
CA SER A 182 -16.27 -13.13 -2.03
C SER A 182 -17.16 -12.83 -0.81
N LYS A 183 -16.77 -13.32 0.40
CA LYS A 183 -17.56 -13.12 1.64
C LYS A 183 -16.96 -11.98 2.48
N LEU A 184 -17.79 -11.11 3.03
CA LEU A 184 -17.38 -10.01 3.90
C LEU A 184 -16.56 -10.50 5.11
N SER A 185 -16.95 -11.62 5.73
CA SER A 185 -16.22 -12.22 6.85
C SER A 185 -14.78 -12.60 6.49
N PHE A 186 -14.52 -12.97 5.24
CA PHE A 186 -13.16 -13.26 4.77
C PHE A 186 -12.27 -12.01 4.79
N TYR A 187 -12.80 -10.84 4.39
CA TYR A 187 -12.05 -9.57 4.43
C TYR A 187 -11.77 -9.15 5.87
N TYR A 188 -12.75 -9.18 6.78
CA TYR A 188 -12.52 -8.86 8.19
C TYR A 188 -11.53 -9.82 8.86
N ARG A 189 -11.55 -11.11 8.53
CA ARG A 189 -10.59 -12.09 9.05
C ARG A 189 -9.16 -11.80 8.57
N ASN A 190 -8.97 -11.52 7.27
CA ASN A 190 -7.63 -11.25 6.73
C ASN A 190 -7.09 -9.88 7.15
N MET A 191 -7.98 -8.88 7.26
CA MET A 191 -7.64 -7.50 7.63
C MET A 191 -7.96 -7.19 9.10
N SER A 192 -7.98 -8.20 9.97
CA SER A 192 -8.26 -8.04 11.41
C SER A 192 -7.33 -7.01 12.08
N ILE A 193 -6.11 -6.88 11.60
CA ILE A 193 -5.16 -5.87 12.06
C ILE A 193 -5.70 -4.44 11.94
N ASN A 194 -6.54 -4.13 10.96
CA ASN A 194 -7.19 -2.83 10.83
C ASN A 194 -8.13 -2.55 12.00
N VAL A 195 -8.94 -3.57 12.39
CA VAL A 195 -9.86 -3.46 13.53
C VAL A 195 -9.08 -3.37 14.85
N ILE A 196 -8.02 -4.18 14.99
CA ILE A 196 -7.14 -4.14 16.17
C ILE A 196 -6.50 -2.76 16.31
N THR A 197 -5.98 -2.20 15.22
CA THR A 197 -5.39 -0.84 15.23
C THR A 197 -6.43 0.22 15.58
N ALA A 198 -7.65 0.11 15.05
CA ALA A 198 -8.74 1.01 15.42
C ALA A 198 -9.04 0.97 16.93
N LEU A 199 -9.10 -0.22 17.52
CA LEU A 199 -9.27 -0.39 18.96
C LEU A 199 -8.11 0.20 19.76
N VAL A 200 -6.86 0.01 19.32
CA VAL A 200 -5.68 0.61 19.95
C VAL A 200 -5.75 2.13 19.94
N ILE A 201 -6.13 2.75 18.82
CA ILE A 201 -6.27 4.22 18.71
C ILE A 201 -7.29 4.79 19.71
N ILE A 202 -8.34 4.04 20.02
CA ILE A 202 -9.39 4.47 20.96
C ILE A 202 -9.00 4.14 22.41
N LEU A 203 -8.61 2.90 22.66
CA LEU A 203 -8.44 2.39 24.02
C LEU A 203 -7.14 2.85 24.68
N LEU A 204 -6.06 3.00 23.92
CA LEU A 204 -4.77 3.37 24.48
C LEU A 204 -4.76 4.76 25.11
N PRO A 205 -5.28 5.84 24.48
CA PRO A 205 -5.35 7.15 25.11
C PRO A 205 -6.28 7.18 26.33
N LEU A 206 -7.34 6.37 26.33
CA LEU A 206 -8.24 6.24 27.50
C LEU A 206 -7.52 5.59 28.67
N ALA A 207 -6.76 4.52 28.42
CA ALA A 207 -5.99 3.83 29.44
C ALA A 207 -4.86 4.70 30.01
N LEU A 208 -4.24 5.55 29.19
CA LEU A 208 -3.15 6.44 29.59
C LEU A 208 -3.64 7.80 30.14
N GLN A 209 -4.96 8.04 30.16
CA GLN A 209 -5.56 9.31 30.57
C GLN A 209 -5.02 10.54 29.78
N THR A 210 -4.51 10.32 28.56
CA THR A 210 -3.96 11.36 27.69
C THR A 210 -5.02 12.00 26.78
N SER A 211 -6.29 11.66 26.96
CA SER A 211 -7.39 12.14 26.11
C SER A 211 -7.78 13.57 26.48
N GLU A 212 -7.38 14.54 25.64
CA GLU A 212 -7.99 15.88 25.63
C GLU A 212 -9.36 15.78 24.94
N LEU A 213 -10.43 16.27 25.57
CA LEU A 213 -11.82 16.19 25.08
C LEU A 213 -11.99 16.73 23.66
N VAL A 214 -11.29 17.80 23.31
CA VAL A 214 -11.39 18.49 22.00
C VAL A 214 -10.89 17.64 20.82
N MET A 215 -10.06 16.60 21.06
CA MET A 215 -9.46 15.79 19.99
C MET A 215 -10.04 14.36 19.93
N ILE A 216 -11.07 14.07 20.71
CA ILE A 216 -11.71 12.75 20.73
C ILE A 216 -12.31 12.44 19.34
N ASP A 217 -12.99 13.39 18.72
CA ASP A 217 -13.68 13.22 17.43
C ASP A 217 -12.74 12.81 16.31
N PHE A 218 -11.53 13.39 16.24
CA PHE A 218 -10.56 13.05 15.21
C PHE A 218 -10.00 11.63 15.38
N LYS A 219 -9.74 11.19 16.61
CA LYS A 219 -9.30 9.81 16.89
C LYS A 219 -10.37 8.79 16.50
N TRP A 220 -11.63 9.08 16.80
CA TRP A 220 -12.77 8.26 16.39
C TRP A 220 -12.89 8.19 14.85
N PHE A 221 -12.71 9.31 14.16
CA PHE A 221 -12.73 9.34 12.70
C PHE A 221 -11.64 8.45 12.10
N VAL A 222 -10.40 8.53 12.59
CA VAL A 222 -9.29 7.70 12.12
C VAL A 222 -9.53 6.22 12.45
N ALA A 223 -9.95 5.92 13.67
CA ALA A 223 -10.25 4.55 14.09
C ALA A 223 -11.39 3.93 13.25
N LEU A 224 -12.49 4.67 13.07
CA LEU A 224 -13.60 4.24 12.23
C LEU A 224 -13.15 3.98 10.78
N SER A 225 -12.33 4.88 10.22
CA SER A 225 -11.80 4.74 8.87
C SER A 225 -11.00 3.43 8.70
N PHE A 226 -10.19 3.05 9.68
CA PHE A 226 -9.47 1.77 9.67
C PHE A 226 -10.39 0.58 9.87
N ALA A 227 -11.36 0.67 10.79
CA ALA A 227 -12.30 -0.42 11.06
C ALA A 227 -13.21 -0.76 9.86
N VAL A 228 -13.55 0.24 9.04
CA VAL A 228 -14.43 0.08 7.87
C VAL A 228 -13.63 -0.31 6.61
N ALA A 229 -12.31 -0.19 6.60
CA ALA A 229 -11.48 -0.56 5.44
C ALA A 229 -11.74 -1.95 4.86
N PRO A 230 -11.92 -3.05 5.65
CA PRO A 230 -12.27 -4.36 5.12
C PRO A 230 -13.59 -4.39 4.35
N PHE A 231 -14.57 -3.58 4.77
CA PHE A 231 -15.85 -3.45 4.09
C PHE A 231 -15.69 -2.78 2.72
N PHE A 232 -14.93 -1.69 2.64
CA PHE A 232 -14.64 -1.05 1.36
C PHE A 232 -13.86 -1.96 0.42
N CYS A 233 -12.84 -2.68 0.92
CA CYS A 233 -12.11 -3.67 0.13
C CYS A 233 -13.02 -4.79 -0.40
N TYR A 234 -14.00 -5.22 0.38
CA TYR A 234 -15.03 -6.17 -0.05
C TYR A 234 -15.93 -5.60 -1.15
N LEU A 235 -16.38 -4.35 -1.01
CA LEU A 235 -17.22 -3.70 -2.02
C LEU A 235 -16.49 -3.55 -3.35
N LEU A 236 -15.23 -3.10 -3.33
CA LEU A 236 -14.39 -2.94 -4.52
C LEU A 236 -14.09 -4.29 -5.22
N GLY A 237 -14.11 -5.39 -4.49
CA GLY A 237 -13.92 -6.74 -5.04
C GLY A 237 -15.17 -7.37 -5.64
N LYS A 238 -16.31 -6.67 -5.66
CA LYS A 238 -17.56 -7.16 -6.29
C LYS A 238 -17.64 -6.71 -7.74
N ASP A 239 -17.68 -7.67 -8.66
CA ASP A 239 -17.76 -7.46 -10.12
C ASP A 239 -18.94 -6.60 -10.59
N HIS A 240 -19.95 -6.38 -9.73
CA HIS A 240 -21.19 -5.69 -10.09
C HIS A 240 -21.21 -4.18 -9.87
N LEU A 241 -20.25 -3.63 -9.12
CA LEU A 241 -20.27 -2.20 -8.75
C LEU A 241 -19.69 -1.28 -9.83
N PHE A 242 -18.78 -1.78 -10.68
CA PHE A 242 -18.08 -0.96 -11.68
C PHE A 242 -18.36 -1.35 -13.13
N GLY A 243 -19.53 -1.92 -13.41
CA GLY A 243 -19.93 -2.30 -14.75
C GLY A 243 -18.99 -3.36 -15.37
N ARG A 244 -19.52 -4.38 -16.00
CA ARG A 244 -18.71 -5.32 -16.78
C ARG A 244 -17.92 -4.50 -17.80
N ILE A 245 -16.60 -4.46 -17.69
CA ILE A 245 -15.74 -4.11 -18.82
C ILE A 245 -16.15 -5.09 -19.91
N LYS A 246 -16.82 -4.60 -20.97
CA LYS A 246 -17.10 -5.41 -22.15
C LYS A 246 -15.75 -5.97 -22.58
N LYS A 247 -15.61 -7.30 -22.58
CA LYS A 247 -14.51 -7.93 -23.29
C LYS A 247 -14.60 -7.42 -24.71
N LEU A 248 -13.60 -6.72 -25.14
CA LEU A 248 -13.37 -6.42 -26.54
C LEU A 248 -12.97 -7.79 -27.13
N ASP A 249 -13.89 -8.38 -27.89
CA ASP A 249 -13.60 -9.56 -28.73
C ASP A 249 -12.66 -9.16 -29.86
#